data_3ad2f98bb52af9524eba9c17d172fb5c
#
_entry.id   3ad2f98bb52af9524eba9c17d172fb5c
#
_cell.length_a   1.000
_cell.length_b   1.000
_cell.length_c   1.000
_cell.angle_alpha   90.00
_cell.angle_beta   90.00
_cell.angle_gamma   90.00
#
_symmetry.space_group_name_H-M   'P 1'
#
loop_
_entity.id
_entity.type
_entity.pdbx_description
1 polymer ?
#
loop_
_entity_poly.entity_id
_entity_poly.type
_entity_poly.pdbx_seq_one_letter_code
_entity_poly.pdbx_strand_id
1 'polypeptide(L)'
;LGFPVRVLDLGMMGFTLEGGRVEPFDGHPGVLYVYRNAAGQRLVCRMYAGRPERIPPTPDVREHDGFRFHVFREGERTVVFWQEGAVICVLVGAMPPEEVVALAFAKAMKPA
;
A
#
# COMPACT_ATOMS: atom_id res chain seq x y z
N LEU A 1 6.78 17.43 -0.15
CA LEU A 1 7.17 16.26 0.64
C LEU A 1 8.56 15.74 0.33
N GLY A 2 9.16 16.08 -0.77
CA GLY A 2 10.48 15.59 -1.12
C GLY A 2 10.50 14.26 -1.85
N PHE A 3 9.34 13.71 -2.20
CA PHE A 3 9.25 12.53 -3.05
C PHE A 3 7.95 12.55 -3.83
N PRO A 4 7.90 11.83 -4.97
CA PRO A 4 6.67 11.79 -5.77
C PRO A 4 5.52 11.15 -5.00
N VAL A 5 4.36 11.80 -5.06
CA VAL A 5 3.15 11.28 -4.41
C VAL A 5 2.13 10.99 -5.51
N ARG A 6 1.55 9.78 -5.47
CA ARG A 6 0.51 9.38 -6.40
C ARG A 6 -0.74 9.02 -5.63
N VAL A 7 -1.84 9.68 -5.95
CA VAL A 7 -3.15 9.23 -5.49
C VAL A 7 -3.70 8.34 -6.58
N LEU A 8 -3.96 7.09 -6.27
CA LEU A 8 -4.46 6.14 -7.25
C LEU A 8 -5.96 6.01 -7.18
N ASP A 9 -6.55 5.95 -8.36
CA ASP A 9 -7.95 5.68 -8.50
C ASP A 9 -8.17 4.17 -8.42
N LEU A 10 -8.74 3.71 -7.33
CA LEU A 10 -9.09 2.32 -7.14
C LEU A 10 -10.57 2.06 -7.42
N GLY A 11 -11.22 2.96 -8.17
CA GLY A 11 -12.63 2.82 -8.50
C GLY A 11 -12.95 1.54 -9.24
N MET A 12 -12.05 1.07 -10.12
CA MET A 12 -12.24 -0.19 -10.83
C MET A 12 -12.25 -1.39 -9.90
N MET A 13 -11.65 -1.25 -8.72
CA MET A 13 -11.62 -2.29 -7.70
C MET A 13 -12.71 -2.08 -6.65
N GLY A 14 -13.61 -1.11 -6.88
CA GLY A 14 -14.72 -0.85 -5.98
C GLY A 14 -14.42 0.02 -4.79
N PHE A 15 -13.26 0.69 -4.77
CA PHE A 15 -12.86 1.53 -3.65
C PHE A 15 -12.88 3.00 -4.03
N THR A 16 -13.38 3.83 -3.12
CA THR A 16 -13.44 5.28 -3.27
C THR A 16 -12.52 5.92 -2.23
N LEU A 17 -11.76 6.93 -2.64
CA LEU A 17 -10.89 7.67 -1.75
C LEU A 17 -11.75 8.48 -0.77
N GLU A 18 -11.55 8.23 0.55
CA GLU A 18 -12.25 8.94 1.61
C GLU A 18 -11.48 10.18 2.05
N GLY A 19 -10.16 10.08 2.10
CA GLY A 19 -9.33 11.18 2.54
C GLY A 19 -7.87 10.84 2.51
N GLY A 20 -7.05 11.84 2.76
CA GLY A 20 -5.61 11.68 2.83
C GLY A 20 -5.00 12.78 3.66
N ARG A 21 -3.80 12.53 4.17
CA ARG A 21 -3.08 13.51 4.96
C ARG A 21 -1.58 13.25 4.90
N VAL A 22 -0.81 14.29 5.17
CA VAL A 22 0.62 14.16 5.39
C VAL A 22 0.81 13.56 6.78
N GLU A 23 1.53 12.46 6.85
CA GLU A 23 1.78 11.78 8.12
C GLU A 23 3.18 11.21 8.10
N PRO A 24 4.14 11.85 8.80
CA PRO A 24 5.49 11.32 8.87
C PRO A 24 5.50 9.93 9.50
N PHE A 25 6.38 9.07 8.99
CA PHE A 25 6.53 7.73 9.51
C PHE A 25 8.00 7.51 9.86
N ASP A 26 8.27 7.16 11.10
CA ASP A 26 9.62 6.87 11.60
C ASP A 26 10.61 7.98 11.24
N GLY A 27 10.17 9.23 11.38
CA GLY A 27 11.00 10.39 11.09
C GLY A 27 11.17 10.71 9.62
N HIS A 28 10.51 9.98 8.72
CA HIS A 28 10.59 10.20 7.28
C HIS A 28 9.31 10.84 6.75
N PRO A 29 9.39 11.69 5.71
CA PRO A 29 8.20 12.26 5.09
C PRO A 29 7.28 11.15 4.59
N GLY A 30 5.98 11.34 4.78
CA GLY A 30 5.01 10.34 4.35
C GLY A 30 3.63 10.91 4.15
N VAL A 31 2.79 10.13 3.49
CA VAL A 31 1.37 10.42 3.30
C VAL A 31 0.56 9.18 3.61
N LEU A 32 -0.68 9.38 3.99
CA LEU A 32 -1.62 8.31 4.29
C LEU A 32 -2.92 8.59 3.55
N TYR A 33 -3.41 7.59 2.83
CA TYR A 33 -4.70 7.67 2.15
C TYR A 33 -5.62 6.58 2.67
N VAL A 34 -6.90 6.89 2.79
CA VAL A 34 -7.91 5.94 3.23
C VAL A 34 -8.94 5.80 2.13
N TYR A 35 -9.24 4.56 1.76
CA TYR A 35 -10.26 4.21 0.78
C TYR A 35 -11.34 3.39 1.46
N ARG A 36 -12.53 3.42 0.89
CA ARG A 36 -13.67 2.65 1.38
C ARG A 36 -14.42 2.03 0.21
N ASN A 37 -14.91 0.79 0.38
CA ASN A 37 -15.77 0.16 -0.59
C ASN A 37 -17.24 0.23 -0.15
N ALA A 38 -18.15 -0.28 -1.00
CA ALA A 38 -19.58 -0.25 -0.72
C ALA A 38 -19.97 -1.08 0.50
N ALA A 39 -19.16 -2.07 0.86
CA ALA A 39 -19.41 -2.90 2.04
C ALA A 39 -18.91 -2.25 3.33
N GLY A 40 -18.33 -1.04 3.25
CA GLY A 40 -17.81 -0.34 4.41
C GLY A 40 -16.40 -0.78 4.81
N GLN A 41 -15.76 -1.62 4.02
CA GLN A 41 -14.39 -2.04 4.31
C GLN A 41 -13.43 -0.91 3.95
N ARG A 42 -12.46 -0.66 4.82
CA ARG A 42 -11.45 0.36 4.61
C ARG A 42 -10.12 -0.23 4.19
N LEU A 43 -9.47 0.48 3.31
CA LEU A 43 -8.13 0.16 2.84
C LEU A 43 -7.27 1.37 3.13
N VAL A 44 -6.17 1.16 3.83
CA VAL A 44 -5.24 2.25 4.16
C VAL A 44 -4.00 2.08 3.31
N CYS A 45 -3.63 3.14 2.62
CA CYS A 45 -2.40 3.19 1.82
C CYS A 45 -1.47 4.21 2.45
N ARG A 46 -0.26 3.77 2.79
CA ARG A 46 0.77 4.65 3.33
C ARG A 46 1.96 4.64 2.38
N MET A 47 2.51 5.82 2.12
CA MET A 47 3.72 5.95 1.32
C MET A 47 4.69 6.83 2.07
N TYR A 48 5.95 6.41 2.18
CA TYR A 48 6.97 7.19 2.88
C TYR A 48 8.34 6.91 2.26
N ALA A 49 9.24 7.89 2.40
CA ALA A 49 10.60 7.72 1.92
C ALA A 49 11.31 6.65 2.74
N GLY A 50 11.99 5.74 2.09
CA GLY A 50 12.66 4.65 2.79
C GLY A 50 13.45 3.76 1.86
N ARG A 51 14.14 2.78 2.45
CA ARG A 51 14.96 1.80 1.74
C ARG A 51 14.38 0.41 1.91
N PRO A 52 14.69 -0.51 0.97
CA PRO A 52 14.17 -1.88 1.06
C PRO A 52 14.52 -2.57 2.39
N GLU A 53 15.65 -2.24 3.01
CA GLU A 53 16.07 -2.83 4.28
C GLU A 53 15.10 -2.52 5.41
N ARG A 54 14.25 -1.50 5.25
CA ARG A 54 13.25 -1.13 6.25
C ARG A 54 12.00 -1.98 6.18
N ILE A 55 11.86 -2.80 5.14
CA ILE A 55 10.73 -3.71 5.05
C ILE A 55 11.02 -4.94 5.91
N PRO A 56 10.15 -5.29 6.86
CA PRO A 56 10.38 -6.45 7.72
C PRO A 56 10.46 -7.75 6.90
N PRO A 57 11.23 -8.73 7.37
CA PRO A 57 11.30 -10.01 6.66
C PRO A 57 10.01 -10.80 6.78
N THR A 58 9.65 -11.51 5.72
CA THR A 58 8.51 -12.42 5.70
C THR A 58 8.80 -13.54 4.71
N PRO A 59 8.29 -14.77 4.94
CA PRO A 59 8.41 -15.84 3.97
C PRO A 59 7.46 -15.68 2.77
N ASP A 60 6.43 -14.83 2.88
CA ASP A 60 5.46 -14.65 1.80
C ASP A 60 5.86 -13.41 0.98
N VAL A 61 6.64 -13.66 -0.08
CA VAL A 61 7.06 -12.61 -1.02
C VAL A 61 6.55 -13.00 -2.39
N ARG A 62 5.83 -12.09 -3.03
CA ARG A 62 5.26 -12.31 -4.37
C ARG A 62 5.82 -11.28 -5.34
N GLU A 63 6.07 -11.69 -6.57
CA GLU A 63 6.59 -10.79 -7.60
C GLU A 63 5.53 -10.53 -8.65
N HIS A 64 5.44 -9.26 -9.08
CA HIS A 64 4.51 -8.84 -10.11
C HIS A 64 5.03 -7.57 -10.76
N ASP A 65 5.16 -7.59 -12.09
CA ASP A 65 5.61 -6.42 -12.87
C ASP A 65 6.93 -5.81 -12.38
N GLY A 66 7.86 -6.65 -11.93
CA GLY A 66 9.16 -6.20 -11.46
C GLY A 66 9.19 -5.71 -10.02
N PHE A 67 8.08 -5.72 -9.33
CA PHE A 67 8.01 -5.36 -7.93
C PHE A 67 7.94 -6.59 -7.05
N ARG A 68 8.53 -6.50 -5.86
CA ARG A 68 8.40 -7.52 -4.83
C ARG A 68 7.43 -7.06 -3.77
N PHE A 69 6.42 -7.87 -3.51
CA PHE A 69 5.38 -7.57 -2.54
C PHE A 69 5.57 -8.47 -1.33
N HIS A 70 5.80 -7.86 -0.19
CA HIS A 70 6.04 -8.56 1.08
C HIS A 70 4.72 -8.59 1.84
N VAL A 71 4.19 -9.78 2.05
CA VAL A 71 2.84 -9.97 2.57
C VAL A 71 2.90 -10.45 4.01
N PHE A 72 2.15 -9.78 4.88
CA PHE A 72 2.06 -10.11 6.30
C PHE A 72 0.61 -10.26 6.69
N ARG A 73 0.39 -11.10 7.69
CA ARG A 73 -0.95 -11.30 8.24
C ARG A 73 -0.92 -10.97 9.72
N GLU A 74 -1.80 -10.06 10.15
CA GLU A 74 -1.94 -9.65 11.56
C GLU A 74 -3.40 -9.82 11.95
N GLY A 75 -3.76 -10.97 12.53
CA GLY A 75 -5.14 -11.28 12.83
C GLY A 75 -5.97 -11.30 11.54
N GLU A 76 -6.97 -10.43 11.45
CA GLU A 76 -7.83 -10.35 10.28
C GLU A 76 -7.32 -9.35 9.24
N ARG A 77 -6.21 -8.67 9.52
CA ARG A 77 -5.66 -7.68 8.61
C ARG A 77 -4.55 -8.27 7.79
N THR A 78 -4.48 -7.85 6.54
CA THR A 78 -3.36 -8.16 5.64
C THR A 78 -2.60 -6.87 5.40
N VAL A 79 -1.27 -6.94 5.48
CA VAL A 79 -0.37 -5.82 5.27
C VAL A 79 0.56 -6.19 4.11
N VAL A 80 0.65 -5.34 3.11
CA VAL A 80 1.51 -5.57 1.95
C VAL A 80 2.44 -4.39 1.78
N PHE A 81 3.75 -4.67 1.75
CA PHE A 81 4.78 -3.66 1.53
C PHE A 81 5.41 -3.87 0.17
N TRP A 82 5.75 -2.80 -0.53
CA TRP A 82 6.62 -2.88 -1.71
C TRP A 82 7.37 -1.56 -1.87
N GLN A 83 8.40 -1.58 -2.73
CA GLN A 83 9.26 -0.43 -2.96
C GLN A 83 9.05 0.08 -4.38
N GLU A 84 8.85 1.39 -4.52
CA GLU A 84 8.82 2.07 -5.82
C GLU A 84 9.87 3.18 -5.77
N GLY A 85 11.03 2.93 -6.37
CA GLY A 85 12.14 3.87 -6.29
C GLY A 85 12.58 4.07 -4.85
N ALA A 86 12.57 5.32 -4.37
CA ALA A 86 12.96 5.65 -2.99
C ALA A 86 11.75 5.71 -2.06
N VAL A 87 10.60 5.20 -2.49
CA VAL A 87 9.34 5.26 -1.73
C VAL A 87 8.91 3.86 -1.34
N ILE A 88 8.61 3.67 -0.06
CA ILE A 88 8.00 2.44 0.42
C ILE A 88 6.49 2.64 0.43
N CYS A 89 5.78 1.70 -0.17
CA CYS A 89 4.32 1.69 -0.20
C CYS A 89 3.81 0.58 0.68
N VAL A 90 2.78 0.88 1.47
CA VAL A 90 2.16 -0.09 2.38
C VAL A 90 0.66 -0.04 2.18
N LEU A 91 0.05 -1.21 2.01
CA LEU A 91 -1.38 -1.33 1.88
C LEU A 91 -1.89 -2.22 3.00
N VAL A 92 -2.89 -1.75 3.75
CA VAL A 92 -3.44 -2.48 4.89
C VAL A 92 -4.95 -2.56 4.75
N GLY A 93 -5.48 -3.76 4.88
CA GLY A 93 -6.93 -3.96 4.85
C GLY A 93 -7.35 -5.16 5.67
N ALA A 94 -8.54 -5.09 6.28
CA ALA A 94 -9.13 -6.20 7.01
C ALA A 94 -9.83 -7.13 6.02
N MET A 95 -9.05 -7.74 5.15
CA MET A 95 -9.50 -8.59 4.06
C MET A 95 -8.52 -9.73 3.88
N PRO A 96 -8.92 -10.82 3.20
CA PRO A 96 -8.00 -11.92 2.91
C PRO A 96 -6.79 -11.45 2.11
N PRO A 97 -5.64 -12.14 2.26
CA PRO A 97 -4.42 -11.75 1.56
C PRO A 97 -4.59 -11.60 0.05
N GLU A 98 -5.33 -12.46 -0.59
CA GLU A 98 -5.54 -12.41 -2.04
C GLU A 98 -6.19 -11.11 -2.48
N GLU A 99 -7.10 -10.57 -1.69
CA GLU A 99 -7.78 -9.32 -2.02
C GLU A 99 -6.84 -8.14 -1.89
N VAL A 100 -6.10 -8.05 -0.79
CA VAL A 100 -5.18 -6.94 -0.57
C VAL A 100 -4.03 -7.00 -1.58
N VAL A 101 -3.53 -8.19 -1.88
CA VAL A 101 -2.48 -8.38 -2.87
C VAL A 101 -2.96 -7.93 -4.25
N ALA A 102 -4.18 -8.27 -4.64
CA ALA A 102 -4.73 -7.84 -5.92
C ALA A 102 -4.82 -6.31 -6.01
N LEU A 103 -5.20 -5.66 -4.92
CA LEU A 103 -5.24 -4.20 -4.85
C LEU A 103 -3.84 -3.61 -4.95
N ALA A 104 -2.86 -4.22 -4.29
CA ALA A 104 -1.47 -3.78 -4.36
C ALA A 104 -0.92 -3.91 -5.78
N PHE A 105 -1.22 -5.01 -6.46
CA PHE A 105 -0.80 -5.20 -7.85
C PHE A 105 -1.42 -4.13 -8.75
N ALA A 106 -2.71 -3.85 -8.58
CA ALA A 106 -3.39 -2.82 -9.37
C ALA A 106 -2.76 -1.44 -9.14
N LYS A 107 -2.41 -1.14 -7.89
CA LYS A 107 -1.79 0.13 -7.54
C LYS A 107 -0.40 0.25 -8.16
N ALA A 108 0.41 -0.78 -8.07
CA ALA A 108 1.79 -0.76 -8.57
C ALA A 108 1.85 -0.76 -10.10
N MET A 109 0.86 -1.32 -10.76
CA MET A 109 0.81 -1.41 -12.22
C MET A 109 0.40 -0.11 -12.89
N LYS A 110 -0.23 0.81 -12.16
CA LYS A 110 -0.72 2.05 -12.77
C LYS A 110 0.46 2.92 -13.19
N PRO A 111 0.54 3.34 -14.44
CA PRO A 111 1.57 4.31 -14.82
C PRO A 111 1.35 5.62 -14.10
N ALA A 112 2.45 6.28 -13.85
CA ALA A 112 2.42 7.56 -13.16
C ALA A 112 1.72 8.63 -14.02
#